data_11a3c9ec7413dab2a1881ab93d3f9a69
#
_entry.id   11a3c9ec7413dab2a1881ab93d3f9a69
#
_cell.length_a   1.000
_cell.length_b   1.000
_cell.length_c   1.000
_cell.angle_alpha   90.00
_cell.angle_beta   90.00
_cell.angle_gamma   90.00
#
_symmetry.space_group_name_H-M   'P 1'
#
loop_
_entity.id
_entity.type
_entity.pdbx_description
1 polymer ?
#
loop_
_entity_poly.entity_id
_entity_poly.type
_entity_poly.pdbx_seq_one_letter_code
_entity_poly.pdbx_strand_id
1 'polypeptide(L)'
;GNQSEGIQALMNGDPVQISMHSNLIYSAFDPRFNVVSLPFIYDSYDDADAKFDGAAGEKLKELLSEYGLHCMGIAENGFREITNSKREIKTLDDMKNLKIRVAGSNLLMECYKRWGADATNLNWTETYTALQQNTVEGQENPLPAIDAASVQEVQPYCSMWDAIYDCLFFCINQEIYDSLTPEQQAVVDECGQ
;
A
#
# COMPACT_ATOMS: atom_id res chain seq x y z
N GLY A 1 3.82 16.37 2.39
CA GLY A 1 4.42 15.46 3.38
C GLY A 1 4.48 14.05 2.82
N ASN A 2 5.23 13.16 3.46
CA ASN A 2 5.25 11.75 3.09
C ASN A 2 4.04 11.00 3.70
N GLN A 3 3.77 9.79 3.24
CA GLN A 3 2.62 9.01 3.71
C GLN A 3 2.71 8.66 5.21
N SER A 4 3.90 8.36 5.73
CA SER A 4 4.10 8.06 7.16
C SER A 4 3.79 9.27 8.05
N GLU A 5 4.16 10.48 7.62
CA GLU A 5 3.79 11.72 8.30
C GLU A 5 2.26 11.93 8.28
N GLY A 6 1.60 11.59 7.16
CA GLY A 6 0.14 11.64 7.05
C GLY A 6 -0.56 10.69 8.04
N ILE A 7 -0.06 9.46 8.17
CA ILE A 7 -0.58 8.48 9.16
C ILE A 7 -0.33 8.97 10.59
N GLN A 8 0.86 9.52 10.87
CA GLN A 8 1.14 10.08 12.21
C GLN A 8 0.23 11.26 12.55
N ALA A 9 -0.03 12.14 11.58
CA ALA A 9 -0.97 13.25 11.75
C ALA A 9 -2.40 12.75 11.98
N LEU A 10 -2.82 11.69 11.29
CA LEU A 10 -4.10 11.03 11.50
C LEU A 10 -4.22 10.44 12.92
N MET A 11 -3.19 9.73 13.39
CA MET A 11 -3.13 9.18 14.76
C MET A 11 -3.23 10.29 15.82
N ASN A 12 -2.66 11.46 15.55
CA ASN A 12 -2.72 12.62 16.42
C ASN A 12 -4.05 13.42 16.31
N GLY A 13 -4.84 13.18 15.26
CA GLY A 13 -6.09 13.91 14.98
C GLY A 13 -5.92 15.36 14.49
N ASP A 14 -4.67 15.81 14.25
CA ASP A 14 -4.35 17.17 13.82
C ASP A 14 -3.03 17.18 12.99
N PRO A 15 -2.99 17.81 11.81
CA PRO A 15 -4.10 18.46 11.08
C PRO A 15 -4.95 17.49 10.23
N VAL A 16 -4.66 16.18 10.25
CA VAL A 16 -5.38 15.17 9.48
C VAL A 16 -6.32 14.40 10.39
N GLN A 17 -7.61 14.38 10.05
CA GLN A 17 -8.64 13.71 10.84
C GLN A 17 -9.17 12.45 10.16
N ILE A 18 -9.16 12.43 8.82
CA ILE A 18 -9.56 11.29 7.98
C ILE A 18 -8.50 11.11 6.90
N SER A 19 -8.13 9.88 6.62
CA SER A 19 -7.26 9.57 5.48
C SER A 19 -7.40 8.12 5.02
N MET A 20 -6.87 7.86 3.81
CA MET A 20 -6.78 6.53 3.23
C MET A 20 -5.32 6.26 2.86
N HIS A 21 -4.74 5.21 3.44
CA HIS A 21 -3.35 4.83 3.20
C HIS A 21 -3.18 3.32 3.12
N SER A 22 -2.16 2.89 2.36
CA SER A 22 -1.78 1.49 2.19
C SER A 22 -1.34 0.83 3.52
N ASN A 23 -1.74 -0.42 3.73
CA ASN A 23 -1.28 -1.26 4.84
C ASN A 23 0.26 -1.35 4.89
N LEU A 24 0.92 -1.31 3.74
CA LEU A 24 2.39 -1.34 3.64
C LEU A 24 3.05 -0.14 4.34
N ILE A 25 2.41 1.02 4.33
CA ILE A 25 2.94 2.20 5.03
C ILE A 25 2.69 2.10 6.54
N TYR A 26 1.54 1.55 6.96
CA TYR A 26 1.27 1.24 8.36
C TYR A 26 2.27 0.25 8.95
N SER A 27 2.86 -0.62 8.12
CA SER A 27 3.86 -1.58 8.56
C SER A 27 5.15 -0.95 9.14
N ALA A 28 5.39 0.32 8.87
CA ALA A 28 6.47 1.08 9.51
C ALA A 28 6.21 1.35 11.00
N PHE A 29 4.94 1.38 11.43
CA PHE A 29 4.53 1.54 12.82
C PHE A 29 4.36 0.18 13.51
N ASP A 30 3.79 -0.81 12.79
CA ASP A 30 3.60 -2.17 13.30
C ASP A 30 3.76 -3.21 12.18
N PRO A 31 4.75 -4.12 12.29
CA PRO A 31 5.00 -5.13 11.27
C PRO A 31 3.83 -6.13 11.08
N ARG A 32 2.86 -6.21 12.00
CA ARG A 32 1.65 -7.02 11.85
C ARG A 32 0.84 -6.62 10.61
N PHE A 33 0.88 -5.35 10.21
CA PHE A 33 0.22 -4.88 8.98
C PHE A 33 0.80 -5.47 7.69
N ASN A 34 1.99 -6.06 7.72
CA ASN A 34 2.55 -6.75 6.55
C ASN A 34 1.88 -8.10 6.25
N VAL A 35 1.13 -8.68 7.21
CA VAL A 35 0.59 -10.05 7.06
C VAL A 35 -0.27 -10.20 5.81
N VAL A 36 -1.01 -9.15 5.45
CA VAL A 36 -1.90 -9.13 4.28
C VAL A 36 -1.18 -8.92 2.96
N SER A 37 0.10 -8.57 2.98
CA SER A 37 0.94 -8.37 1.79
C SER A 37 2.06 -9.40 1.68
N LEU A 38 1.95 -10.53 2.41
CA LEU A 38 2.87 -11.64 2.19
C LEU A 38 2.73 -12.17 0.75
N PRO A 39 3.85 -12.49 0.06
CA PRO A 39 3.78 -12.92 -1.31
C PRO A 39 2.95 -14.19 -1.52
N PHE A 40 2.12 -14.19 -2.58
CA PHE A 40 1.38 -15.36 -3.07
C PHE A 40 0.36 -15.96 -2.08
N ILE A 41 -0.23 -15.14 -1.20
CA ILE A 41 -1.26 -15.61 -0.25
C ILE A 41 -2.69 -15.44 -0.77
N TYR A 42 -2.86 -14.80 -1.91
CA TYR A 42 -4.15 -14.63 -2.60
C TYR A 42 -4.08 -15.20 -4.01
N ASP A 43 -5.12 -15.93 -4.41
CA ASP A 43 -5.24 -16.53 -5.72
C ASP A 43 -5.98 -15.63 -6.73
N SER A 44 -6.74 -14.65 -6.23
CA SER A 44 -7.54 -13.70 -7.04
C SER A 44 -8.01 -12.51 -6.21
N TYR A 45 -8.61 -11.53 -6.88
CA TYR A 45 -9.33 -10.42 -6.22
C TYR A 45 -10.48 -10.94 -5.36
N ASP A 46 -11.32 -11.84 -5.87
CA ASP A 46 -12.42 -12.44 -5.10
C ASP A 46 -11.95 -13.16 -3.84
N ASP A 47 -10.79 -13.83 -3.89
CA ASP A 47 -10.17 -14.47 -2.72
C ASP A 47 -9.67 -13.45 -1.69
N ALA A 48 -9.10 -12.34 -2.15
CA ALA A 48 -8.69 -11.24 -1.28
C ALA A 48 -9.91 -10.60 -0.60
N ASP A 49 -10.94 -10.26 -1.37
CA ASP A 49 -12.17 -9.65 -0.87
C ASP A 49 -12.84 -10.53 0.19
N ALA A 50 -12.99 -11.84 -0.08
CA ALA A 50 -13.57 -12.77 0.88
C ALA A 50 -12.79 -12.83 2.21
N LYS A 51 -11.47 -12.64 2.18
CA LYS A 51 -10.63 -12.59 3.39
C LYS A 51 -10.79 -11.27 4.13
N PHE A 52 -10.86 -10.14 3.41
CA PHE A 52 -11.02 -8.81 4.02
C PHE A 52 -12.43 -8.56 4.54
N ASP A 53 -13.46 -9.12 3.90
CA ASP A 53 -14.85 -9.10 4.39
C ASP A 53 -15.07 -10.03 5.59
N GLY A 54 -14.09 -10.89 5.89
CA GLY A 54 -14.14 -11.88 6.95
C GLY A 54 -13.29 -11.55 8.18
N ALA A 55 -12.89 -12.60 8.88
CA ALA A 55 -12.14 -12.51 10.14
C ALA A 55 -10.79 -11.76 10.02
N ALA A 56 -10.15 -11.78 8.85
CA ALA A 56 -8.90 -11.06 8.65
C ALA A 56 -9.12 -9.54 8.67
N GLY A 57 -10.16 -9.05 7.99
CA GLY A 57 -10.51 -7.63 8.02
C GLY A 57 -10.87 -7.15 9.41
N GLU A 58 -11.66 -7.92 10.16
CA GLU A 58 -12.00 -7.59 11.55
C GLU A 58 -10.75 -7.49 12.44
N LYS A 59 -9.79 -8.41 12.26
CA LYS A 59 -8.51 -8.36 13.00
C LYS A 59 -7.66 -7.14 12.62
N LEU A 60 -7.71 -6.69 11.38
CA LEU A 60 -7.03 -5.46 10.96
C LEU A 60 -7.70 -4.21 11.55
N LYS A 61 -9.03 -4.16 11.63
CA LYS A 61 -9.77 -3.09 12.30
C LYS A 61 -9.44 -3.04 13.80
N GLU A 62 -9.42 -4.20 14.47
CA GLU A 62 -8.98 -4.31 15.87
C GLU A 62 -7.54 -3.77 16.04
N LEU A 63 -6.62 -4.14 15.13
CA LEU A 63 -5.24 -3.68 15.17
C LEU A 63 -5.14 -2.15 14.98
N LEU A 64 -5.91 -1.58 14.06
CA LEU A 64 -5.95 -0.13 13.84
C LEU A 64 -6.47 0.61 15.07
N SER A 65 -7.42 0.03 15.81
CA SER A 65 -7.95 0.63 17.04
C SER A 65 -6.91 0.72 18.16
N GLU A 66 -5.90 -0.17 18.19
CA GLU A 66 -4.76 -0.07 19.12
C GLU A 66 -3.96 1.22 18.91
N TYR A 67 -4.08 1.83 17.71
CA TYR A 67 -3.40 3.08 17.31
C TYR A 67 -4.32 4.31 17.34
N GLY A 68 -5.49 4.21 18.01
CA GLY A 68 -6.44 5.31 18.11
C GLY A 68 -7.12 5.66 16.78
N LEU A 69 -7.36 4.65 15.93
CA LEU A 69 -7.99 4.80 14.63
C LEU A 69 -9.28 3.98 14.55
N HIS A 70 -10.37 4.62 14.15
CA HIS A 70 -11.57 3.95 13.73
C HIS A 70 -11.46 3.65 12.21
N CYS A 71 -11.44 2.38 11.84
CA CYS A 71 -11.39 1.96 10.44
C CYS A 71 -12.81 1.87 9.88
N MET A 72 -13.17 2.81 9.02
CA MET A 72 -14.47 2.87 8.36
C MET A 72 -14.60 1.78 7.29
N GLY A 73 -13.53 1.48 6.57
CA GLY A 73 -13.51 0.46 5.52
C GLY A 73 -12.11 0.06 5.11
N ILE A 74 -12.00 -1.11 4.49
CA ILE A 74 -10.78 -1.61 3.86
C ILE A 74 -11.05 -1.67 2.36
N ALA A 75 -10.36 -0.84 1.59
CA ALA A 75 -10.53 -0.77 0.15
C ALA A 75 -9.42 -1.54 -0.58
N GLU A 76 -9.73 -2.03 -1.76
CA GLU A 76 -8.77 -2.61 -2.66
C GLU A 76 -7.82 -1.53 -3.21
N ASN A 77 -6.51 -1.75 -3.13
CA ASN A 77 -5.52 -1.08 -3.96
C ASN A 77 -5.15 -1.99 -5.14
N GLY A 78 -5.03 -3.27 -4.86
CA GLY A 78 -4.88 -4.34 -5.84
C GLY A 78 -3.54 -5.08 -5.80
N PHE A 79 -3.37 -6.01 -6.75
CA PHE A 79 -2.10 -6.70 -6.94
C PHE A 79 -1.05 -5.73 -7.50
N ARG A 80 0.16 -5.84 -6.94
CA ARG A 80 1.28 -4.94 -7.25
C ARG A 80 2.14 -5.53 -8.35
N GLU A 81 2.17 -4.82 -9.48
CA GLU A 81 2.88 -5.21 -10.68
C GLU A 81 4.21 -4.45 -10.80
N ILE A 82 5.18 -5.03 -11.49
CA ILE A 82 6.50 -4.42 -11.67
C ILE A 82 6.55 -3.67 -12.98
N THR A 83 6.90 -2.39 -12.94
CA THR A 83 7.31 -1.66 -14.16
C THR A 83 8.81 -1.36 -14.12
N ASN A 84 9.44 -1.30 -15.29
CA ASN A 84 10.84 -0.89 -15.39
C ASN A 84 11.20 -0.33 -16.78
N SER A 85 12.35 0.36 -16.86
CA SER A 85 12.84 0.98 -18.09
C SER A 85 13.85 0.11 -18.89
N LYS A 86 14.18 -1.11 -18.43
CA LYS A 86 15.32 -1.86 -18.94
C LYS A 86 14.92 -3.07 -19.78
N ARG A 87 14.01 -3.93 -19.30
CA ARG A 87 13.70 -5.21 -19.90
C ARG A 87 12.40 -5.82 -19.39
N GLU A 88 11.85 -6.71 -20.18
CA GLU A 88 10.77 -7.59 -19.73
C GLU A 88 11.30 -8.53 -18.62
N ILE A 89 10.48 -8.76 -17.59
CA ILE A 89 10.78 -9.68 -16.47
C ILE A 89 9.91 -10.92 -16.66
N LYS A 90 10.53 -12.07 -16.92
CA LYS A 90 9.87 -13.38 -17.04
C LYS A 90 10.34 -14.37 -15.98
N THR A 91 11.52 -14.13 -15.41
CA THR A 91 12.15 -14.99 -14.43
C THR A 91 12.79 -14.14 -13.32
N LEU A 92 13.14 -14.75 -12.18
CA LEU A 92 13.89 -14.07 -11.13
C LEU A 92 15.27 -13.59 -11.59
N ASP A 93 15.85 -14.26 -12.59
CA ASP A 93 17.15 -13.82 -13.15
C ASP A 93 17.04 -12.46 -13.85
N ASP A 94 15.88 -12.15 -14.41
CA ASP A 94 15.63 -10.86 -15.05
C ASP A 94 15.53 -9.71 -14.05
N MET A 95 15.28 -10.00 -12.76
CA MET A 95 15.26 -9.01 -11.69
C MET A 95 16.65 -8.65 -11.16
N LYS A 96 17.66 -9.46 -11.47
CA LYS A 96 19.00 -9.25 -10.93
C LYS A 96 19.55 -7.87 -11.28
N ASN A 97 20.01 -7.17 -10.23
CA ASN A 97 20.64 -5.84 -10.29
C ASN A 97 19.71 -4.73 -10.85
N LEU A 98 18.40 -4.96 -11.03
CA LEU A 98 17.48 -3.87 -11.31
C LEU A 98 17.33 -2.99 -10.08
N LYS A 99 17.53 -1.69 -10.25
CA LYS A 99 17.28 -0.68 -9.21
C LYS A 99 15.79 -0.43 -9.11
N ILE A 100 15.13 -1.11 -8.17
CA ILE A 100 13.67 -1.03 -8.01
C ILE A 100 13.33 -0.19 -6.78
N ARG A 101 12.53 0.84 -7.01
CA ARG A 101 11.86 1.56 -5.94
C ARG A 101 10.74 0.68 -5.36
N VAL A 102 10.69 0.56 -4.06
CA VAL A 102 9.60 -0.08 -3.33
C VAL A 102 8.93 0.89 -2.36
N ALA A 103 7.66 0.62 -2.00
CA ALA A 103 6.95 1.36 -0.96
C ALA A 103 7.62 1.20 0.42
N GLY A 104 7.23 2.02 1.39
CA GLY A 104 7.85 2.13 2.72
C GLY A 104 7.64 0.92 3.63
N SER A 105 7.92 -0.29 3.13
CA SER A 105 7.75 -1.54 3.86
C SER A 105 9.05 -2.35 3.88
N ASN A 106 9.47 -2.77 5.08
CA ASN A 106 10.60 -3.69 5.26
C ASN A 106 10.36 -5.04 4.59
N LEU A 107 9.09 -5.51 4.53
CA LEU A 107 8.72 -6.73 3.83
C LEU A 107 9.08 -6.60 2.33
N LEU A 108 8.66 -5.53 1.66
CA LEU A 108 8.97 -5.32 0.25
C LEU A 108 10.48 -5.22 0.02
N MET A 109 11.19 -4.47 0.85
CA MET A 109 12.64 -4.36 0.76
C MET A 109 13.32 -5.74 0.80
N GLU A 110 12.92 -6.59 1.74
CA GLU A 110 13.49 -7.94 1.88
C GLU A 110 13.08 -8.87 0.74
N CYS A 111 11.82 -8.83 0.31
CA CYS A 111 11.35 -9.64 -0.81
C CYS A 111 12.13 -9.31 -2.09
N TYR A 112 12.16 -8.04 -2.50
CA TYR A 112 12.82 -7.64 -3.73
C TYR A 112 14.34 -7.88 -3.72
N LYS A 113 15.01 -7.69 -2.57
CA LYS A 113 16.42 -8.06 -2.40
C LYS A 113 16.64 -9.57 -2.57
N ARG A 114 15.78 -10.40 -1.97
CA ARG A 114 15.86 -11.86 -2.09
C ARG A 114 15.57 -12.35 -3.51
N TRP A 115 14.76 -11.64 -4.26
CA TRP A 115 14.50 -11.89 -5.67
C TRP A 115 15.60 -11.36 -6.60
N GLY A 116 16.63 -10.71 -6.06
CA GLY A 116 17.84 -10.29 -6.76
C GLY A 116 17.88 -8.84 -7.21
N ALA A 117 16.82 -8.06 -6.94
CA ALA A 117 16.80 -6.65 -7.26
C ALA A 117 17.65 -5.81 -6.28
N ASP A 118 18.11 -4.65 -6.75
CA ASP A 118 18.67 -3.59 -5.91
C ASP A 118 17.50 -2.70 -5.45
N ALA A 119 16.84 -3.12 -4.36
CA ALA A 119 15.66 -2.45 -3.85
C ALA A 119 16.02 -1.25 -3.00
N THR A 120 15.31 -0.14 -3.22
CA THR A 120 15.43 1.07 -2.42
C THR A 120 14.05 1.62 -2.05
N ASN A 121 13.91 2.12 -0.82
CA ASN A 121 12.70 2.80 -0.41
C ASN A 121 12.75 4.27 -0.83
N LEU A 122 11.67 4.74 -1.45
CA LEU A 122 11.50 6.13 -1.86
C LEU A 122 10.03 6.52 -1.73
N ASN A 123 9.75 7.76 -1.31
CA ASN A 123 8.38 8.26 -1.22
C ASN A 123 7.69 8.26 -2.59
N TRP A 124 6.38 7.99 -2.59
CA TRP A 124 5.60 7.96 -3.82
C TRP A 124 5.68 9.27 -4.62
N THR A 125 5.65 10.41 -3.92
CA THR A 125 5.72 11.74 -4.54
C THR A 125 7.03 12.01 -5.28
N GLU A 126 8.10 11.27 -4.99
CA GLU A 126 9.42 11.41 -5.61
C GLU A 126 9.64 10.36 -6.71
N THR A 127 8.78 9.33 -6.77
CA THR A 127 9.00 8.14 -7.59
C THR A 127 9.01 8.47 -9.08
N TYR A 128 8.04 9.22 -9.61
CA TYR A 128 8.00 9.56 -11.04
C TYR A 128 9.28 10.28 -11.49
N THR A 129 9.72 11.28 -10.72
CA THR A 129 10.95 12.02 -11.04
C THR A 129 12.19 11.13 -10.98
N ALA A 130 12.26 10.22 -10.00
CA ALA A 130 13.38 9.29 -9.87
C ALA A 130 13.43 8.28 -11.05
N LEU A 131 12.26 7.82 -11.52
CA LEU A 131 12.13 6.97 -12.72
C LEU A 131 12.54 7.73 -13.98
N GLN A 132 12.05 8.94 -14.16
CA GLN A 132 12.37 9.81 -15.30
C GLN A 132 13.87 10.11 -15.39
N GLN A 133 14.51 10.34 -14.24
CA GLN A 133 15.96 10.60 -14.15
C GLN A 133 16.81 9.32 -14.13
N ASN A 134 16.20 8.13 -14.17
CA ASN A 134 16.88 6.84 -14.02
C ASN A 134 17.72 6.70 -12.74
N THR A 135 17.36 7.41 -11.67
CA THR A 135 17.92 7.18 -10.33
C THR A 135 17.52 5.81 -9.81
N VAL A 136 16.27 5.41 -10.10
CA VAL A 136 15.78 4.04 -10.03
C VAL A 136 15.32 3.61 -11.42
N GLU A 137 15.36 2.31 -11.72
CA GLU A 137 15.08 1.75 -13.05
C GLU A 137 13.67 1.16 -13.14
N GLY A 138 13.05 0.90 -11.98
CA GLY A 138 11.71 0.35 -11.91
C GLY A 138 11.03 0.68 -10.59
N GLN A 139 9.76 0.32 -10.53
CA GLN A 139 8.91 0.43 -9.35
C GLN A 139 7.89 -0.71 -9.33
N GLU A 140 7.14 -0.82 -8.24
CA GLU A 140 6.05 -1.76 -8.08
C GLU A 140 4.82 -1.05 -7.51
N ASN A 141 3.67 -1.26 -8.11
CA ASN A 141 2.38 -0.73 -7.66
C ASN A 141 1.23 -1.43 -8.40
N PRO A 142 -0.01 -1.35 -7.87
CA PRO A 142 -1.19 -1.75 -8.63
C PRO A 142 -1.39 -0.90 -9.89
N LEU A 143 -1.99 -1.49 -10.91
CA LEU A 143 -2.20 -0.83 -12.21
C LEU A 143 -2.94 0.52 -12.11
N PRO A 144 -4.00 0.69 -11.28
CA PRO A 144 -4.65 1.98 -11.15
C PRO A 144 -3.71 3.09 -10.64
N ALA A 145 -2.79 2.76 -9.72
CA ALA A 145 -1.81 3.72 -9.21
C ALA A 145 -0.73 4.06 -10.26
N ILE A 146 -0.34 3.09 -11.08
CA ILE A 146 0.59 3.26 -12.21
C ILE A 146 -0.03 4.23 -13.23
N ASP A 147 -1.28 4.01 -13.62
CA ASP A 147 -2.01 4.83 -14.59
C ASP A 147 -2.24 6.25 -14.07
N ALA A 148 -2.76 6.38 -12.86
CA ALA A 148 -3.05 7.69 -12.25
C ALA A 148 -1.81 8.60 -12.10
N ALA A 149 -0.62 8.00 -11.95
CA ALA A 149 0.65 8.72 -11.87
C ALA A 149 1.40 8.81 -13.21
N SER A 150 0.79 8.37 -14.31
CA SER A 150 1.39 8.35 -15.65
C SER A 150 2.75 7.65 -15.71
N VAL A 151 2.98 6.64 -14.86
CA VAL A 151 4.26 5.93 -14.77
C VAL A 151 4.62 5.25 -16.09
N GLN A 152 3.63 4.81 -16.87
CA GLN A 152 3.80 4.22 -18.20
C GLN A 152 4.52 5.14 -19.20
N GLU A 153 4.52 6.44 -18.99
CA GLU A 153 5.26 7.38 -19.86
C GLU A 153 6.78 7.23 -19.76
N VAL A 154 7.27 6.74 -18.61
CA VAL A 154 8.70 6.58 -18.31
C VAL A 154 9.11 5.13 -18.08
N GLN A 155 8.15 4.19 -18.15
CA GLN A 155 8.35 2.75 -17.86
C GLN A 155 7.75 1.89 -18.98
N PRO A 156 8.54 1.56 -20.04
CA PRO A 156 8.02 0.83 -21.21
C PRO A 156 7.73 -0.65 -20.96
N TYR A 157 8.20 -1.23 -19.85
CA TYR A 157 7.95 -2.63 -19.53
C TYR A 157 7.10 -2.74 -18.27
N CYS A 158 6.03 -3.54 -18.36
CA CYS A 158 5.19 -3.93 -17.23
C CYS A 158 5.13 -5.46 -17.17
N SER A 159 5.40 -6.02 -16.00
CA SER A 159 5.35 -7.47 -15.76
C SER A 159 4.27 -7.77 -14.74
N MET A 160 3.22 -8.45 -15.23
CA MET A 160 2.11 -8.92 -14.42
C MET A 160 2.52 -10.21 -13.71
N TRP A 161 2.41 -10.28 -12.39
CA TRP A 161 2.83 -11.45 -11.63
C TRP A 161 2.02 -11.74 -10.37
N ASP A 162 1.12 -10.80 -9.97
CA ASP A 162 0.15 -10.93 -8.89
C ASP A 162 0.75 -11.45 -7.57
N ALA A 163 2.03 -11.13 -7.29
CA ALA A 163 2.74 -11.71 -6.16
C ALA A 163 2.33 -11.10 -4.82
N ILE A 164 2.01 -9.81 -4.79
CA ILE A 164 1.75 -9.06 -3.56
C ILE A 164 0.46 -8.27 -3.74
N TYR A 165 -0.48 -8.50 -2.82
CA TYR A 165 -1.69 -7.71 -2.72
C TYR A 165 -1.50 -6.55 -1.74
N ASP A 166 -2.16 -5.44 -2.01
CA ASP A 166 -2.13 -4.21 -1.23
C ASP A 166 -3.57 -3.72 -0.98
N CYS A 167 -3.88 -3.40 0.25
CA CYS A 167 -5.15 -2.80 0.63
C CYS A 167 -4.95 -1.40 1.22
N LEU A 168 -6.02 -0.61 1.18
CA LEU A 168 -6.07 0.73 1.72
C LEU A 168 -6.96 0.74 2.96
N PHE A 169 -6.44 1.25 4.07
CA PHE A 169 -7.24 1.49 5.27
C PHE A 169 -7.84 2.89 5.21
N PHE A 170 -9.15 2.97 5.16
CA PHE A 170 -9.90 4.22 5.25
C PHE A 170 -10.26 4.47 6.71
N CYS A 171 -9.54 5.40 7.34
CA CYS A 171 -9.61 5.60 8.78
C CYS A 171 -9.91 7.05 9.15
N ILE A 172 -10.61 7.20 10.27
CA ILE A 172 -10.81 8.45 11.02
C ILE A 172 -10.11 8.31 12.37
N ASN A 173 -9.56 9.40 12.90
CA ASN A 173 -9.06 9.44 14.27
C ASN A 173 -10.18 9.08 15.27
N GLN A 174 -9.89 8.20 16.24
CA GLN A 174 -10.90 7.67 17.17
C GLN A 174 -11.55 8.76 18.04
N GLU A 175 -10.78 9.71 18.56
CA GLU A 175 -11.33 10.80 19.40
C GLU A 175 -12.26 11.71 18.58
N ILE A 176 -11.92 11.95 17.31
CA ILE A 176 -12.79 12.71 16.39
C ILE A 176 -14.07 11.92 16.12
N TYR A 177 -13.99 10.61 15.84
CA TYR A 177 -15.15 9.76 15.64
C TYR A 177 -16.06 9.74 16.88
N ASP A 178 -15.49 9.60 18.07
CA ASP A 178 -16.22 9.58 19.33
C ASP A 178 -16.90 10.93 19.65
N SER A 179 -16.41 12.03 19.08
CA SER A 179 -17.01 13.36 19.22
C SER A 179 -18.26 13.58 18.37
N LEU A 180 -18.51 12.70 17.38
CA LEU A 180 -19.66 12.76 16.48
C LEU A 180 -20.94 12.27 17.20
N THR A 181 -22.10 12.80 16.78
CA THR A 181 -23.38 12.24 17.23
C THR A 181 -23.62 10.84 16.66
N PRO A 182 -24.46 10.00 17.29
CA PRO A 182 -24.76 8.66 16.75
C PRO A 182 -25.25 8.68 15.28
N GLU A 183 -26.00 9.70 14.90
CA GLU A 183 -26.48 9.85 13.51
C GLU A 183 -25.30 10.16 12.55
N GLN A 184 -24.34 10.98 12.99
CA GLN A 184 -23.15 11.29 12.21
C GLN A 184 -22.22 10.08 12.10
N GLN A 185 -22.02 9.32 13.18
CA GLN A 185 -21.25 8.07 13.17
C GLN A 185 -21.83 7.07 12.18
N ALA A 186 -23.18 6.89 12.18
CA ALA A 186 -23.84 5.99 11.23
C ALA A 186 -23.58 6.39 9.77
N VAL A 187 -23.59 7.69 9.45
CA VAL A 187 -23.27 8.18 8.09
C VAL A 187 -21.80 7.93 7.74
N VAL A 188 -20.90 8.16 8.67
CA VAL A 188 -19.46 7.92 8.47
C VAL A 188 -19.20 6.43 8.20
N ASP A 189 -19.82 5.53 8.96
CA ASP A 189 -19.67 4.09 8.79
C ASP A 189 -20.32 3.60 7.47
N GLU A 190 -21.47 4.16 7.07
CA GLU A 190 -22.10 3.87 5.78
C GLU A 190 -21.21 4.29 4.59
N CYS A 191 -20.49 5.41 4.71
CA CYS A 191 -19.54 5.87 3.68
C CYS A 191 -18.28 5.00 3.58
N GLY A 192 -17.99 4.19 4.58
CA GLY A 192 -16.84 3.29 4.61
C GLY A 192 -17.10 1.90 4.01
N GLN A 193 -18.37 1.58 3.75
CA GLN A 193 -18.80 0.31 3.17
C GLN A 193 -18.84 0.39 1.64
#